data_fd3384ff5e94fc8b43d0ed47382e216f
#
_entry.id   fd3384ff5e94fc8b43d0ed47382e216f
#
_cell.length_a   1.000
_cell.length_b   1.000
_cell.length_c   1.000
_cell.angle_alpha   90.00
_cell.angle_beta   90.00
_cell.angle_gamma   90.00
#
_symmetry.space_group_name_H-M   'P 1'
#
loop_
_entity.id
_entity.type
_entity.pdbx_description
1 polymer ?
#
loop_
_entity_poly.entity_id
_entity_poly.type
_entity_poly.pdbx_seq_one_letter_code
_entity_poly.pdbx_strand_id
1 'polypeptide(L)'
;LSFTADMYKPDTHMCVSFTGPYKHFKLSKGGAILTDNHEAYLWFKRARYSGRRECSYHDDNLDMLGWNFYMMPELAARGLLLMGQFYDGEAKKHNDDIEISYPDLSKFAVYTAD
;
A
#
# COMPACT_ATOMS: atom_id res chain seq x y z
N LEU A 1 -1.74 -0.53 14.94
CA LEU A 1 -2.11 0.52 13.95
C LEU A 1 -3.53 0.27 13.48
N SER A 2 -4.48 1.00 14.04
CA SER A 2 -5.89 0.97 13.64
C SER A 2 -6.14 1.97 12.50
N PHE A 3 -7.02 1.65 11.55
CA PHE A 3 -7.50 2.63 10.60
C PHE A 3 -8.55 3.51 11.31
N THR A 4 -8.28 4.81 11.38
CA THR A 4 -9.20 5.81 11.91
C THR A 4 -9.60 6.78 10.80
N ALA A 5 -10.77 7.41 10.92
CA ALA A 5 -11.28 8.31 9.88
C ALA A 5 -10.35 9.52 9.62
N ASP A 6 -9.57 9.91 10.61
CA ASP A 6 -8.68 11.08 10.63
C ASP A 6 -7.19 10.71 10.46
N MET A 7 -6.87 9.46 10.14
CA MET A 7 -5.47 9.06 9.96
C MET A 7 -4.84 9.64 8.69
N TYR A 8 -5.64 9.90 7.64
CA TYR A 8 -5.14 10.50 6.41
C TYR A 8 -4.90 12.01 6.61
N LYS A 9 -3.72 12.45 6.19
CA LYS A 9 -3.38 13.87 6.17
C LYS A 9 -3.49 14.42 4.76
N PRO A 10 -4.30 15.46 4.50
CA PRO A 10 -4.37 16.11 3.19
C PRO A 10 -3.00 16.56 2.69
N ASP A 11 -2.86 16.64 1.38
CA ASP A 11 -1.63 17.03 0.68
C ASP A 11 -0.43 16.10 0.95
N THR A 12 -0.71 14.83 1.32
CA THR A 12 0.34 13.81 1.52
C THR A 12 0.13 12.57 0.65
N HIS A 13 1.17 11.75 0.57
CA HIS A 13 1.10 10.40 0.01
C HIS A 13 1.32 9.41 1.15
N MET A 14 0.23 8.96 1.78
CA MET A 14 0.32 8.08 2.92
C MET A 14 0.45 6.62 2.48
N CYS A 15 1.52 5.95 2.87
CA CYS A 15 1.74 4.54 2.58
C CYS A 15 1.17 3.66 3.69
N VAL A 16 0.36 2.69 3.30
CA VAL A 16 -0.24 1.69 4.19
C VAL A 16 0.27 0.32 3.80
N SER A 17 0.80 -0.44 4.75
CA SER A 17 1.28 -1.80 4.52
C SER A 17 0.25 -2.82 4.99
N PHE A 18 0.02 -3.85 4.16
CA PHE A 18 -0.80 -5.02 4.50
C PHE A 18 0.05 -6.25 4.83
N THR A 19 1.37 -6.09 4.92
CA THR A 19 2.33 -7.16 5.16
C THR A 19 2.66 -7.26 6.64
N GLY A 20 2.55 -8.45 7.19
CA GLY A 20 2.97 -8.78 8.55
C GLY A 20 1.83 -9.02 9.54
N PRO A 21 2.14 -9.69 10.66
CA PRO A 21 1.15 -10.14 11.63
C PRO A 21 0.54 -8.99 12.46
N TYR A 22 1.26 -7.87 12.57
CA TYR A 22 0.88 -6.72 13.40
C TYR A 22 0.08 -5.65 12.64
N LYS A 23 -0.30 -5.93 11.38
CA LYS A 23 -1.09 -4.98 10.59
C LYS A 23 -2.57 -5.17 10.89
N HIS A 24 -3.28 -4.05 10.90
CA HIS A 24 -4.74 -4.07 11.07
C HIS A 24 -5.41 -4.88 9.96
N PHE A 25 -4.97 -4.67 8.74
CA PHE A 25 -5.42 -5.38 7.56
C PHE A 25 -4.31 -6.34 7.07
N LYS A 26 -4.53 -7.65 7.23
CA LYS A 26 -3.49 -8.69 7.05
C LYS A 26 -3.70 -9.44 5.75
N LEU A 27 -3.00 -9.03 4.70
CA LEU A 27 -3.05 -9.72 3.40
C LEU A 27 -1.81 -10.57 3.07
N SER A 28 -0.85 -10.70 3.99
CA SER A 28 0.46 -11.32 3.78
C SER A 28 1.41 -10.46 2.94
N LYS A 29 0.94 -9.86 1.87
CA LYS A 29 1.70 -8.95 1.01
C LYS A 29 0.84 -7.78 0.55
N GLY A 30 1.52 -6.77 0.01
CA GLY A 30 0.86 -5.61 -0.56
C GLY A 30 0.72 -4.45 0.39
N GLY A 31 0.08 -3.43 -0.10
CA GLY A 31 -0.17 -2.17 0.58
C GLY A 31 -1.01 -1.25 -0.27
N ALA A 32 -1.19 -0.04 0.20
CA ALA A 32 -1.85 1.02 -0.54
C ALA A 32 -1.11 2.34 -0.36
N ILE A 33 -1.22 3.22 -1.35
CA ILE A 33 -0.86 4.62 -1.24
C ILE A 33 -2.16 5.41 -1.27
N LEU A 34 -2.42 6.17 -0.22
CA LEU A 34 -3.56 7.08 -0.12
C LEU A 34 -3.10 8.47 -0.54
N THR A 35 -3.85 9.12 -1.42
CA THR A 35 -3.55 10.47 -1.91
C THR A 35 -4.83 11.15 -2.36
N ASP A 36 -4.94 12.45 -2.13
CA ASP A 36 -5.97 13.35 -2.67
C ASP A 36 -5.50 14.05 -3.96
N ASN A 37 -4.24 13.90 -4.32
CA ASN A 37 -3.70 14.42 -5.58
C ASN A 37 -4.03 13.47 -6.74
N HIS A 38 -4.94 13.90 -7.62
CA HIS A 38 -5.39 13.10 -8.76
C HIS A 38 -4.28 12.80 -9.78
N GLU A 39 -3.37 13.73 -10.03
CA GLU A 39 -2.24 13.51 -10.95
C GLU A 39 -1.28 12.46 -10.40
N ALA A 40 -0.98 12.55 -9.10
CA ALA A 40 -0.17 11.54 -8.41
C ALA A 40 -0.85 10.16 -8.44
N TYR A 41 -2.17 10.08 -8.23
CA TYR A 41 -2.93 8.84 -8.36
C TYR A 41 -2.77 8.22 -9.75
N LEU A 42 -2.94 8.99 -10.82
CA LEU A 42 -2.78 8.50 -12.19
C LEU A 42 -1.35 8.04 -12.46
N TRP A 43 -0.36 8.77 -11.95
CA TRP A 43 1.05 8.38 -12.06
C TRP A 43 1.34 7.07 -11.32
N PHE A 44 0.92 6.92 -10.06
CA PHE A 44 1.10 5.70 -9.28
C PHE A 44 0.39 4.49 -9.92
N LYS A 45 -0.79 4.72 -10.49
CA LYS A 45 -1.55 3.68 -11.19
C LYS A 45 -0.77 3.10 -12.37
N ARG A 46 -0.10 3.94 -13.15
CA ARG A 46 0.80 3.53 -14.23
C ARG A 46 2.11 2.94 -13.71
N ALA A 47 2.73 3.59 -12.73
CA ALA A 47 4.01 3.18 -12.18
C ALA A 47 3.99 1.73 -11.66
N ARG A 48 2.93 1.33 -10.94
CA ARG A 48 2.77 -0.05 -10.44
C ARG A 48 2.50 -1.09 -11.53
N TYR A 49 2.10 -0.66 -12.73
CA TYR A 49 1.77 -1.52 -13.87
C TYR A 49 2.76 -1.33 -15.03
N SER A 50 4.05 -1.41 -14.72
CA SER A 50 5.14 -1.29 -15.70
C SER A 50 5.12 -0.02 -16.55
N GLY A 51 4.58 1.08 -16.03
CA GLY A 51 4.41 2.35 -16.73
C GLY A 51 3.25 2.38 -17.75
N ARG A 52 2.50 1.28 -17.86
CA ARG A 52 1.45 1.08 -18.85
C ARG A 52 0.16 1.85 -18.52
N ARG A 53 -0.54 2.25 -19.59
CA ARG A 53 -1.91 2.76 -19.52
C ARG A 53 -2.93 1.62 -19.54
N GLU A 54 -4.16 1.90 -19.12
CA GLU A 54 -5.29 0.96 -19.24
C GLU A 54 -5.90 1.05 -20.66
N CYS A 55 -5.14 0.64 -21.64
CA CYS A 55 -5.54 0.61 -23.05
C CYS A 55 -4.92 -0.62 -23.74
N SER A 56 -5.30 -0.82 -25.00
CA SER A 56 -4.67 -1.81 -25.85
C SER A 56 -3.16 -1.54 -25.97
N TYR A 57 -2.37 -2.58 -26.13
CA TYR A 57 -0.91 -2.45 -26.32
C TYR A 57 -0.54 -1.52 -27.49
N HIS A 58 -1.32 -1.57 -28.56
CA HIS A 58 -1.08 -0.76 -29.76
C HIS A 58 -1.41 0.75 -29.56
N ASP A 59 -2.24 1.05 -28.58
CA ASP A 59 -2.69 2.41 -28.27
C ASP A 59 -1.87 3.05 -27.13
N ASP A 60 -0.94 2.29 -26.54
CA ASP A 60 -0.10 2.77 -25.45
C ASP A 60 1.16 3.44 -26.01
N ASN A 61 1.40 4.67 -25.64
CA ASN A 61 2.58 5.43 -26.08
C ASN A 61 3.89 4.91 -25.49
N LEU A 62 3.84 4.03 -24.47
CA LEU A 62 5.02 3.49 -23.76
C LEU A 62 6.00 4.56 -23.30
N ASP A 63 5.47 5.70 -22.83
CA ASP A 63 6.18 6.92 -22.51
C ASP A 63 6.63 7.05 -21.05
N MET A 64 6.45 5.98 -20.26
CA MET A 64 6.76 5.96 -18.84
C MET A 64 7.41 4.65 -18.40
N LEU A 65 8.49 4.74 -17.64
CA LEU A 65 9.05 3.60 -16.92
C LEU A 65 8.21 3.31 -15.66
N GLY A 66 8.07 2.03 -15.35
CA GLY A 66 7.34 1.57 -14.17
C GLY A 66 7.80 0.19 -13.71
N TRP A 67 7.10 -0.34 -12.72
CA TRP A 67 7.42 -1.61 -12.10
C TRP A 67 6.21 -2.54 -12.10
N ASN A 68 6.46 -3.82 -12.00
CA ASN A 68 5.42 -4.82 -11.85
C ASN A 68 5.05 -4.98 -10.35
N PHE A 69 4.31 -4.01 -9.82
CA PHE A 69 3.91 -3.92 -8.41
C PHE A 69 2.40 -3.92 -8.20
N TYR A 70 1.63 -4.27 -9.22
CA TYR A 70 0.19 -4.39 -9.02
C TYR A 70 -0.15 -5.56 -8.10
N MET A 71 -1.22 -5.39 -7.34
CA MET A 71 -1.71 -6.43 -6.43
C MET A 71 -2.24 -7.62 -7.24
N MET A 72 -1.87 -8.84 -6.85
CA MET A 72 -2.39 -10.05 -7.45
C MET A 72 -3.91 -10.15 -7.24
N PRO A 73 -4.70 -10.55 -8.25
CA PRO A 73 -6.15 -10.63 -8.16
C PRO A 73 -6.65 -11.46 -6.97
N GLU A 74 -5.97 -12.55 -6.63
CA GLU A 74 -6.30 -13.43 -5.49
C GLU A 74 -6.15 -12.70 -4.16
N LEU A 75 -5.09 -11.88 -4.01
CA LEU A 75 -4.89 -11.06 -2.82
C LEU A 75 -5.92 -9.93 -2.75
N ALA A 76 -6.26 -9.33 -3.88
CA ALA A 76 -7.29 -8.29 -3.95
C ALA A 76 -8.66 -8.84 -3.56
N ALA A 77 -9.04 -10.02 -4.06
CA ALA A 77 -10.28 -10.68 -3.71
C ALA A 77 -10.36 -10.99 -2.21
N ARG A 78 -9.29 -11.55 -1.64
CA ARG A 78 -9.19 -11.76 -0.19
C ARG A 78 -9.29 -10.46 0.59
N GLY A 79 -8.67 -9.40 0.08
CA GLY A 79 -8.73 -8.06 0.67
C GLY A 79 -10.15 -7.52 0.74
N LEU A 80 -10.91 -7.65 -0.34
CA LEU A 80 -12.31 -7.22 -0.38
C LEU A 80 -13.18 -7.98 0.63
N LEU A 81 -12.99 -9.28 0.77
CA LEU A 81 -13.70 -10.08 1.79
C LEU A 81 -13.38 -9.61 3.21
N LEU A 82 -12.11 -9.36 3.51
CA LEU A 82 -11.69 -8.86 4.82
C LEU A 82 -12.21 -7.43 5.07
N MET A 83 -12.23 -6.57 4.07
CA MET A 83 -12.79 -5.22 4.20
C MET A 83 -14.29 -5.25 4.52
N GLY A 84 -15.06 -6.17 3.93
CA GLY A 84 -16.45 -6.36 4.29
C GLY A 84 -16.63 -6.60 5.78
N GLN A 85 -15.82 -7.46 6.38
CA GLN A 85 -15.85 -7.73 7.83
C GLN A 85 -15.52 -6.49 8.68
N PHE A 86 -14.67 -5.59 8.19
CA PHE A 86 -14.39 -4.32 8.88
C PHE A 86 -15.61 -3.38 8.89
N TYR A 87 -16.32 -3.29 7.77
CA TYR A 87 -17.51 -2.44 7.66
C TYR A 87 -18.69 -2.97 8.48
N ASP A 88 -18.78 -4.27 8.69
CA ASP A 88 -19.82 -4.91 9.50
C ASP A 88 -19.57 -4.79 11.02
N GLY A 89 -18.53 -4.06 11.42
CA GLY A 89 -18.22 -3.76 12.83
C GLY A 89 -17.51 -4.89 13.58
N GLU A 90 -17.17 -5.98 12.92
CA GLU A 90 -16.41 -7.10 13.48
C GLU A 90 -14.88 -6.88 13.50
N ALA A 91 -14.42 -5.68 13.21
CA ALA A 91 -13.01 -5.33 13.32
C ALA A 91 -12.54 -5.59 14.75
N LYS A 92 -11.88 -6.70 14.98
CA LYS A 92 -11.24 -7.00 16.27
C LYS A 92 -10.31 -5.82 16.59
N LYS A 93 -10.53 -5.19 17.74
CA LYS A 93 -9.62 -4.16 18.26
C LYS A 93 -8.21 -4.69 18.15
N HIS A 94 -7.38 -3.96 17.43
CA HIS A 94 -5.96 -4.28 17.37
C HIS A 94 -5.40 -4.11 18.78
N ASN A 95 -4.54 -5.02 19.19
CA ASN A 95 -3.85 -4.87 20.47
C ASN A 95 -2.79 -3.77 20.25
N ASP A 96 -3.11 -2.53 20.64
CA ASP A 96 -2.24 -1.37 20.49
C ASP A 96 -1.01 -1.44 21.44
N ASP A 97 -0.97 -2.46 22.32
CA ASP A 97 0.08 -2.67 23.30
C ASP A 97 1.33 -3.38 22.75
N ILE A 98 1.38 -3.68 21.46
CA ILE A 98 2.58 -4.29 20.84
C ILE A 98 3.55 -3.18 20.47
N GLU A 99 4.51 -2.95 21.35
CA GLU A 99 5.67 -2.11 21.08
C GLU A 99 6.55 -2.78 20.01
N ILE A 100 6.53 -2.27 18.79
CA ILE A 100 7.37 -2.76 17.71
C ILE A 100 8.69 -2.00 17.78
N SER A 101 9.73 -2.65 18.29
CA SER A 101 11.09 -2.13 18.22
C SER A 101 11.66 -2.40 16.83
N TYR A 102 11.99 -1.34 16.11
CA TYR A 102 12.74 -1.44 14.85
C TYR A 102 14.25 -1.30 15.12
N PRO A 103 15.12 -2.06 14.43
CA PRO A 103 16.55 -1.87 14.52
C PRO A 103 16.94 -0.47 13.99
N ASP A 104 17.92 0.12 14.65
CA ASP A 104 18.53 1.35 14.16
C ASP A 104 19.41 1.03 12.94
N LEU A 105 18.93 1.36 11.76
CA LEU A 105 19.59 1.03 10.49
C LEU A 105 20.90 1.79 10.29
N SER A 106 21.12 2.91 10.97
CA SER A 106 22.38 3.66 10.91
C SER A 106 23.58 2.87 11.44
N LYS A 107 23.35 1.77 12.16
CA LYS A 107 24.40 0.87 12.67
C LYS A 107 24.90 -0.16 11.67
N PHE A 108 24.31 -0.24 10.49
CA PHE A 108 24.65 -1.22 9.47
C PHE A 108 25.25 -0.54 8.25
N ALA A 109 26.47 -0.91 7.89
CA ALA A 109 27.25 -0.28 6.82
C ALA A 109 26.49 -0.25 5.46
N VAL A 110 25.67 -1.26 5.17
CA VAL A 110 24.88 -1.33 3.94
C VAL A 110 23.86 -0.18 3.78
N TYR A 111 23.47 0.48 4.88
CA TYR A 111 22.55 1.63 4.88
C TYR A 111 23.25 2.98 5.10
N THR A 112 24.56 2.98 5.34
CA THR A 112 25.35 4.17 5.65
C THR A 112 26.48 4.44 4.64
N ALA A 113 26.65 3.56 3.66
CA ALA A 113 27.60 3.76 2.56
C ALA A 113 27.07 4.84 1.60
N ASP A 114 27.87 5.88 1.34
CA ASP A 114 27.65 6.90 0.31
C ASP A 114 27.78 6.30 -1.12
#